data_ec9c1a75b66a4500f0e3a5cc67d2c7e8
#
_entry.id   ec9c1a75b66a4500f0e3a5cc67d2c7e8
#
_cell.length_a   1.000
_cell.length_b   1.000
_cell.length_c   1.000
_cell.angle_alpha   90.00
_cell.angle_beta   90.00
_cell.angle_gamma   90.00
#
_symmetry.space_group_name_H-M   'P 1'
#
loop_
_entity.id
_entity.type
_entity.pdbx_description
1 polymer ?
#
loop_
_entity_poly.entity_id
_entity_poly.type
_entity_poly.pdbx_seq_one_letter_code
_entity_poly.pdbx_strand_id
1 'polypeptide(L)'
;PIFDPEFSESSFGYRPHRSAHDAVRQVQTIIRGGRRWCVDMDLSKFFDRVQHDIVMRCVSREVHDRRLLRLIGRYLRAGVMVEGVLQPTEEGSPQGGPLSPLLSNILLDELDKELERRGLPFVRYADDFMIFVRSERSAQRVFASVQRFVTQRLKLVVNEQKSSVRAAPGCEYLGFAFVGKRATIQVAPKKLKAFK
;
A
#
# COMPACT_ATOMS: atom_id res chain seq x y z
N PRO A 1 3.53 -6.14 18.17
CA PRO A 1 4.84 -6.79 18.31
C PRO A 1 4.99 -8.06 17.48
N ILE A 2 3.89 -8.79 17.15
CA ILE A 2 3.97 -10.06 16.41
C ILE A 2 4.26 -9.79 14.92
N PHE A 3 3.49 -8.95 14.27
CA PHE A 3 3.56 -8.72 12.82
C PHE A 3 4.61 -7.69 12.40
N ASP A 4 4.82 -6.62 13.18
CA ASP A 4 5.66 -5.50 12.75
C ASP A 4 7.11 -5.89 12.40
N PRO A 5 7.77 -6.81 13.13
CA PRO A 5 9.11 -7.28 12.75
C PRO A 5 9.19 -8.02 11.41
N GLU A 6 8.07 -8.61 10.96
CA GLU A 6 7.99 -9.40 9.72
C GLU A 6 7.66 -8.54 8.49
N PHE A 7 7.23 -7.29 8.71
CA PHE A 7 6.89 -6.39 7.61
C PHE A 7 8.13 -5.86 6.89
N SER A 8 8.00 -5.69 5.59
CA SER A 8 9.04 -5.13 4.73
C SER A 8 9.63 -3.83 5.27
N GLU A 9 10.95 -3.67 5.14
CA GLU A 9 11.64 -2.41 5.40
C GLU A 9 11.20 -1.27 4.47
N SER A 10 10.59 -1.60 3.33
CA SER A 10 10.03 -0.66 2.35
C SER A 10 8.59 -0.23 2.66
N SER A 11 8.00 -0.74 3.75
CA SER A 11 6.66 -0.38 4.24
C SER A 11 6.73 0.58 5.42
N PHE A 12 6.03 1.72 5.35
CA PHE A 12 6.17 2.83 6.32
C PHE A 12 4.87 3.20 7.02
N GLY A 13 3.71 3.08 6.35
CA GLY A 13 2.43 3.53 6.88
C GLY A 13 1.94 2.70 8.06
N TYR A 14 1.39 3.36 9.09
CA TYR A 14 0.81 2.73 10.27
C TYR A 14 1.77 1.83 11.06
N ARG A 15 3.06 2.14 11.03
CA ARG A 15 4.11 1.38 11.73
C ARG A 15 4.80 2.24 12.80
N PRO A 16 5.15 1.65 13.96
CA PRO A 16 5.91 2.37 14.98
C PRO A 16 7.27 2.83 14.44
N HIS A 17 7.68 4.02 14.83
CA HIS A 17 8.97 4.62 14.48
C HIS A 17 9.23 4.83 12.98
N ARG A 18 8.19 4.81 12.14
CA ARG A 18 8.26 5.07 10.70
C ARG A 18 7.34 6.24 10.32
N SER A 19 7.79 7.06 9.41
CA SER A 19 7.07 8.27 8.99
C SER A 19 6.94 8.38 7.48
N ALA A 20 6.02 9.25 7.03
CA ALA A 20 5.89 9.62 5.62
C ALA A 20 7.20 10.25 5.08
N HIS A 21 7.93 10.99 5.92
CA HIS A 21 9.22 11.57 5.53
C HIS A 21 10.28 10.51 5.26
N ASP A 22 10.28 9.40 6.01
CA ASP A 22 11.21 8.29 5.77
C ASP A 22 10.88 7.59 4.47
N ALA A 23 9.59 7.37 4.16
CA ALA A 23 9.13 6.86 2.88
C ALA A 23 9.60 7.76 1.71
N VAL A 24 9.45 9.07 1.84
CA VAL A 24 9.90 10.06 0.83
C VAL A 24 11.42 10.03 0.65
N ARG A 25 12.21 9.92 1.74
CA ARG A 25 13.68 9.77 1.65
C ARG A 25 14.08 8.47 0.97
N GLN A 26 13.35 7.38 1.22
CA GLN A 26 13.58 6.10 0.56
C GLN A 26 13.35 6.20 -0.95
N VAL A 27 12.26 6.87 -1.39
CA VAL A 27 12.01 7.15 -2.82
C VAL A 27 13.19 7.91 -3.43
N GLN A 28 13.66 8.97 -2.76
CA GLN A 28 14.83 9.75 -3.23
C GLN A 28 16.06 8.85 -3.40
N THR A 29 16.34 7.98 -2.43
CA THR A 29 17.48 7.05 -2.46
C THR A 29 17.40 6.10 -3.64
N ILE A 30 16.21 5.53 -3.91
CA ILE A 30 15.96 4.62 -5.03
C ILE A 30 16.20 5.33 -6.37
N ILE A 31 15.68 6.56 -6.54
CA ILE A 31 15.86 7.34 -7.77
C ILE A 31 17.34 7.68 -7.99
N ARG A 32 18.06 8.09 -6.94
CA ARG A 32 19.50 8.36 -6.99
C ARG A 32 20.31 7.11 -7.34
N GLY A 33 19.84 5.94 -6.94
CA GLY A 33 20.39 4.63 -7.30
C GLY A 33 20.15 4.24 -8.77
N GLY A 34 19.65 5.15 -9.62
CA GLY A 34 19.52 4.96 -11.07
C GLY A 34 18.21 4.33 -11.53
N ARG A 35 17.20 4.24 -10.65
CA ARG A 35 15.83 3.82 -11.05
C ARG A 35 15.10 5.04 -11.63
N ARG A 36 14.95 5.06 -12.96
CA ARG A 36 14.46 6.22 -13.72
C ARG A 36 12.98 6.19 -14.03
N TRP A 37 12.31 5.09 -13.77
CA TRP A 37 10.89 4.90 -14.03
C TRP A 37 10.19 4.40 -12.77
N CYS A 38 9.01 4.92 -12.53
CA CYS A 38 8.14 4.47 -11.44
C CYS A 38 6.80 3.96 -11.98
N VAL A 39 6.31 2.96 -11.31
CA VAL A 39 4.95 2.43 -11.38
C VAL A 39 4.24 2.91 -10.13
N ASP A 40 3.32 3.82 -10.31
CA ASP A 40 2.48 4.39 -9.26
C ASP A 40 1.11 3.68 -9.36
N MET A 41 0.70 3.00 -8.29
CA MET A 41 -0.53 2.21 -8.30
C MET A 41 -1.43 2.61 -7.12
N ASP A 42 -2.65 2.96 -7.45
CA ASP A 42 -3.73 3.29 -6.51
C ASP A 42 -4.69 2.11 -6.40
N LEU A 43 -5.05 1.72 -5.18
CA LEU A 43 -6.03 0.67 -4.93
C LEU A 43 -7.42 1.28 -4.74
N SER A 44 -8.34 0.92 -5.62
CA SER A 44 -9.70 1.47 -5.61
C SER A 44 -10.47 1.01 -4.38
N LYS A 45 -10.87 1.95 -3.51
CA LYS A 45 -11.68 1.68 -2.32
C LYS A 45 -11.12 0.52 -1.49
N PHE A 46 -9.81 0.60 -1.21
CA PHE A 46 -9.08 -0.50 -0.57
C PHE A 46 -9.80 -1.07 0.66
N PHE A 47 -10.14 -0.20 1.63
CA PHE A 47 -10.79 -0.63 2.87
C PHE A 47 -12.18 -1.25 2.66
N ASP A 48 -12.89 -0.86 1.60
CA ASP A 48 -14.24 -1.37 1.29
C ASP A 48 -14.20 -2.73 0.59
N ARG A 49 -13.03 -3.16 0.09
CA ARG A 49 -12.85 -4.35 -0.77
C ARG A 49 -11.95 -5.43 -0.17
N VAL A 50 -11.51 -5.25 1.05
CA VAL A 50 -10.68 -6.23 1.76
C VAL A 50 -11.48 -7.51 1.98
N GLN A 51 -11.04 -8.62 1.37
CA GLN A 51 -11.70 -9.92 1.52
C GLN A 51 -11.36 -10.52 2.88
N HIS A 52 -12.37 -10.78 3.71
CA HIS A 52 -12.20 -11.24 5.10
C HIS A 52 -11.47 -12.57 5.20
N ASP A 53 -11.74 -13.52 4.30
CA ASP A 53 -11.11 -14.84 4.27
C ASP A 53 -9.61 -14.75 3.95
N ILE A 54 -9.21 -13.82 3.06
CA ILE A 54 -7.80 -13.59 2.72
C ILE A 54 -7.07 -13.00 3.91
N VAL A 55 -7.63 -11.96 4.54
CA VAL A 55 -7.04 -11.35 5.75
C VAL A 55 -6.93 -12.37 6.87
N MET A 56 -8.00 -13.11 7.14
CA MET A 56 -8.00 -14.13 8.20
C MET A 56 -6.98 -15.24 7.94
N ARG A 57 -6.77 -15.62 6.69
CA ARG A 57 -5.70 -16.56 6.31
C ARG A 57 -4.32 -15.99 6.62
N CYS A 58 -4.06 -14.70 6.29
CA CYS A 58 -2.79 -14.05 6.60
C CYS A 58 -2.59 -13.94 8.12
N VAL A 59 -3.61 -13.53 8.87
CA VAL A 59 -3.55 -13.42 10.34
C VAL A 59 -3.29 -14.78 10.99
N SER A 60 -3.93 -15.86 10.51
CA SER A 60 -3.83 -17.19 11.12
C SER A 60 -2.47 -17.86 10.94
N ARG A 61 -1.58 -17.33 10.12
CA ARG A 61 -0.19 -17.84 10.00
C ARG A 61 0.61 -17.58 11.27
N GLU A 62 0.37 -16.41 11.91
CA GLU A 62 1.13 -15.95 13.08
C GLU A 62 0.31 -16.06 14.38
N VAL A 63 -1.01 -15.97 14.28
CA VAL A 63 -1.92 -16.04 15.43
C VAL A 63 -2.59 -17.41 15.47
N HIS A 64 -2.26 -18.20 16.50
CA HIS A 64 -2.81 -19.54 16.69
C HIS A 64 -3.93 -19.62 17.73
N ASP A 65 -4.15 -18.53 18.49
CA ASP A 65 -5.26 -18.45 19.45
C ASP A 65 -6.61 -18.37 18.73
N ARG A 66 -7.40 -19.44 18.84
CA ARG A 66 -8.72 -19.56 18.23
C ARG A 66 -9.72 -18.53 18.75
N ARG A 67 -9.58 -18.06 20.02
CA ARG A 67 -10.46 -17.03 20.60
C ARG A 67 -10.18 -15.68 19.95
N LEU A 68 -8.90 -15.35 19.82
CA LEU A 68 -8.46 -14.12 19.16
C LEU A 68 -8.86 -14.11 17.68
N LEU A 69 -8.64 -15.22 16.95
CA LEU A 69 -9.08 -15.33 15.56
C LEU A 69 -10.59 -15.14 15.40
N ARG A 70 -11.40 -15.73 16.30
CA ARG A 70 -12.85 -15.51 16.30
C ARG A 70 -13.22 -14.06 16.55
N LEU A 71 -12.51 -13.39 17.47
CA LEU A 71 -12.75 -11.98 17.77
C LEU A 71 -12.44 -11.09 16.57
N ILE A 72 -11.29 -11.28 15.89
CA ILE A 72 -10.92 -10.57 14.68
C ILE A 72 -11.96 -10.82 13.57
N GLY A 73 -12.37 -12.07 13.37
CA GLY A 73 -13.39 -12.41 12.39
C GLY A 73 -14.76 -11.78 12.70
N ARG A 74 -15.14 -11.64 13.98
CA ARG A 74 -16.35 -10.89 14.37
C ARG A 74 -16.20 -9.39 14.10
N TYR A 75 -15.03 -8.82 14.39
CA TYR A 75 -14.74 -7.42 14.09
C TYR A 75 -14.89 -7.12 12.59
N LEU A 76 -14.33 -7.94 11.73
CA LEU A 76 -14.44 -7.79 10.28
C LEU A 76 -15.92 -7.88 9.81
N ARG A 77 -16.69 -8.81 10.35
CA ARG A 77 -18.11 -9.02 10.00
C ARG A 77 -19.09 -8.11 10.75
N ALA A 78 -18.62 -7.28 11.67
CA ALA A 78 -19.49 -6.39 12.45
C ALA A 78 -20.30 -5.40 11.60
N GLY A 79 -19.90 -5.23 10.33
CA GLY A 79 -20.61 -4.39 9.39
C GLY A 79 -20.38 -2.89 9.60
N VAL A 80 -21.05 -2.12 8.78
CA VAL A 80 -21.05 -0.65 8.84
C VAL A 80 -22.46 -0.18 9.17
N MET A 81 -22.57 0.78 10.07
CA MET A 81 -23.85 1.43 10.36
C MET A 81 -24.14 2.48 9.28
N VAL A 82 -25.14 2.21 8.47
CA VAL A 82 -25.62 3.15 7.43
C VAL A 82 -27.02 3.61 7.83
N GLU A 83 -27.21 4.89 8.02
CA GLU A 83 -28.50 5.51 8.41
C GLU A 83 -29.18 4.84 9.62
N GLY A 84 -28.40 4.41 10.60
CA GLY A 84 -28.90 3.76 11.81
C GLY A 84 -29.21 2.27 11.67
N VAL A 85 -28.96 1.67 10.51
CA VAL A 85 -29.15 0.23 10.28
C VAL A 85 -27.77 -0.44 10.14
N LEU A 86 -27.55 -1.50 10.92
CA LEU A 86 -26.35 -2.32 10.83
C LEU A 86 -26.44 -3.21 9.59
N GLN A 87 -25.58 -2.96 8.60
CA GLN A 87 -25.45 -3.82 7.42
C GLN A 87 -24.26 -4.74 7.59
N PRO A 88 -24.46 -6.07 7.69
CA PRO A 88 -23.36 -7.04 7.69
C PRO A 88 -22.58 -6.93 6.38
N THR A 89 -21.25 -6.96 6.45
CA THR A 89 -20.38 -6.95 5.27
C THR A 89 -19.63 -8.27 5.15
N GLU A 90 -19.58 -8.83 3.95
CA GLU A 90 -18.73 -10.01 3.63
C GLU A 90 -17.34 -9.58 3.19
N GLU A 91 -17.19 -8.32 2.83
CA GLU A 91 -15.93 -7.69 2.44
C GLU A 91 -15.81 -6.30 3.08
N GLY A 92 -14.60 -5.78 3.11
CA GLY A 92 -14.28 -4.50 3.68
C GLY A 92 -13.84 -4.56 5.14
N SER A 93 -13.19 -3.49 5.57
CA SER A 93 -12.79 -3.27 6.96
C SER A 93 -13.36 -1.92 7.40
N PRO A 94 -13.94 -1.82 8.62
CA PRO A 94 -14.50 -0.54 9.07
C PRO A 94 -13.48 0.59 8.95
N GLN A 95 -13.81 1.62 8.15
CA GLN A 95 -12.96 2.80 8.04
C GLN A 95 -12.89 3.52 9.39
N GLY A 96 -11.66 3.86 9.83
CA GLY A 96 -11.44 4.48 11.15
C GLY A 96 -11.44 3.49 12.32
N GLY A 97 -11.63 2.21 12.09
CA GLY A 97 -11.52 1.20 13.14
C GLY A 97 -10.07 0.98 13.60
N PRO A 98 -9.83 0.69 14.89
CA PRO A 98 -8.48 0.61 15.47
C PRO A 98 -7.62 -0.53 14.89
N LEU A 99 -8.24 -1.61 14.39
CA LEU A 99 -7.52 -2.75 13.79
C LEU A 99 -7.32 -2.60 12.29
N SER A 100 -8.08 -1.76 11.60
CA SER A 100 -8.04 -1.64 10.15
C SER A 100 -6.65 -1.32 9.58
N PRO A 101 -5.85 -0.41 10.18
CA PRO A 101 -4.49 -0.14 9.73
C PRO A 101 -3.56 -1.36 9.82
N LEU A 102 -3.67 -2.13 10.90
CA LEU A 102 -2.87 -3.35 11.08
C LEU A 102 -3.28 -4.44 10.10
N LEU A 103 -4.58 -4.69 9.93
CA LEU A 103 -5.10 -5.69 9.00
C LEU A 103 -4.76 -5.34 7.55
N SER A 104 -4.77 -4.06 7.21
CA SER A 104 -4.26 -3.52 5.94
C SER A 104 -2.82 -3.90 5.70
N ASN A 105 -1.94 -3.64 6.66
CA ASN A 105 -0.52 -3.97 6.54
C ASN A 105 -0.30 -5.48 6.44
N ILE A 106 -1.02 -6.30 7.21
CA ILE A 106 -0.95 -7.77 7.13
C ILE A 106 -1.33 -8.29 5.73
N LEU A 107 -2.38 -7.72 5.13
CA LEU A 107 -2.80 -8.11 3.79
C LEU A 107 -1.79 -7.66 2.72
N LEU A 108 -1.33 -6.41 2.80
CA LEU A 108 -0.41 -5.83 1.81
C LEU A 108 1.03 -6.32 1.96
N ASP A 109 1.39 -6.94 3.06
CA ASP A 109 2.66 -7.63 3.24
C ASP A 109 2.84 -8.79 2.23
N GLU A 110 1.74 -9.41 1.78
CA GLU A 110 1.78 -10.37 0.67
C GLU A 110 2.29 -9.74 -0.64
N LEU A 111 1.90 -8.47 -0.90
CA LEU A 111 2.41 -7.71 -2.02
C LEU A 111 3.88 -7.32 -1.82
N ASP A 112 4.23 -6.85 -0.62
CA ASP A 112 5.59 -6.46 -0.28
C ASP A 112 6.56 -7.63 -0.47
N LYS A 113 6.24 -8.80 0.07
CA LYS A 113 7.02 -10.04 -0.07
C LYS A 113 7.15 -10.48 -1.53
N GLU A 114 6.11 -10.33 -2.33
CA GLU A 114 6.17 -10.65 -3.75
C GLU A 114 7.08 -9.67 -4.51
N LEU A 115 7.05 -8.37 -4.20
CA LEU A 115 7.94 -7.38 -4.79
C LEU A 115 9.41 -7.63 -4.40
N GLU A 116 9.67 -7.97 -3.14
CA GLU A 116 11.00 -8.34 -2.64
C GLU A 116 11.53 -9.61 -3.32
N ARG A 117 10.70 -10.64 -3.43
CA ARG A 117 11.04 -11.89 -4.13
C ARG A 117 11.44 -11.65 -5.58
N ARG A 118 10.84 -10.64 -6.23
CA ARG A 118 11.18 -10.22 -7.61
C ARG A 118 12.39 -9.28 -7.68
N GLY A 119 12.95 -8.85 -6.57
CA GLY A 119 14.03 -7.87 -6.50
C GLY A 119 13.62 -6.49 -7.04
N LEU A 120 12.35 -6.12 -6.88
CA LEU A 120 11.79 -4.85 -7.32
C LEU A 120 11.86 -3.83 -6.16
N PRO A 121 12.67 -2.77 -6.26
CA PRO A 121 12.65 -1.69 -5.29
C PRO A 121 11.29 -1.00 -5.28
N PHE A 122 10.73 -0.83 -4.11
CA PHE A 122 9.45 -0.16 -3.91
C PHE A 122 9.42 0.64 -2.61
N VAL A 123 8.40 1.46 -2.45
CA VAL A 123 8.06 2.15 -1.20
C VAL A 123 6.55 2.09 -1.05
N ARG A 124 6.07 1.69 0.12
CA ARG A 124 4.65 1.66 0.46
C ARG A 124 4.36 2.46 1.72
N TYR A 125 3.32 3.27 1.67
CA TYR A 125 2.74 3.94 2.82
C TYR A 125 1.24 3.65 2.88
N ALA A 126 0.83 2.74 3.76
CA ALA A 126 -0.52 2.16 3.76
C ALA A 126 -0.86 1.48 2.41
N ASP A 127 -1.91 1.92 1.74
CA ASP A 127 -2.36 1.47 0.42
C ASP A 127 -1.74 2.23 -0.77
N ASP A 128 -0.99 3.30 -0.50
CA ASP A 128 -0.26 4.09 -1.50
C ASP A 128 1.15 3.51 -1.71
N PHE A 129 1.48 3.06 -2.91
CA PHE A 129 2.77 2.45 -3.20
C PHE A 129 3.32 2.74 -4.58
N MET A 130 4.63 2.83 -4.65
CA MET A 130 5.40 3.05 -5.88
C MET A 130 6.48 1.99 -6.04
N ILE A 131 6.61 1.46 -7.27
CA ILE A 131 7.63 0.49 -7.64
C ILE A 131 8.58 1.14 -8.64
N PHE A 132 9.88 0.90 -8.50
CA PHE A 132 10.90 1.58 -9.29
C PHE A 132 11.71 0.63 -10.16
N VAL A 133 11.91 1.01 -11.42
CA VAL A 133 12.65 0.23 -12.41
C VAL A 133 13.56 1.12 -13.27
N ARG A 134 14.42 0.49 -14.09
CA ARG A 134 15.40 1.21 -14.90
C ARG A 134 14.88 1.74 -16.23
N SER A 135 13.85 1.10 -16.81
CA SER A 135 13.33 1.45 -18.15
C SER A 135 11.81 1.45 -18.18
N GLU A 136 11.24 2.21 -19.10
CA GLU A 136 9.80 2.29 -19.34
C GLU A 136 9.19 0.92 -19.69
N ARG A 137 9.86 0.18 -20.59
CA ARG A 137 9.42 -1.16 -20.96
C ARG A 137 9.33 -2.10 -19.76
N SER A 138 10.27 -1.99 -18.80
CA SER A 138 10.22 -2.75 -17.56
C SER A 138 9.07 -2.28 -16.68
N ALA A 139 8.80 -0.96 -16.61
CA ALA A 139 7.71 -0.42 -15.83
C ALA A 139 6.35 -0.89 -16.33
N GLN A 140 6.12 -0.90 -17.65
CA GLN A 140 4.89 -1.43 -18.24
C GLN A 140 4.67 -2.92 -17.92
N ARG A 141 5.73 -3.74 -18.02
CA ARG A 141 5.63 -5.16 -17.66
C ARG A 141 5.37 -5.37 -16.17
N VAL A 142 6.03 -4.59 -15.32
CA VAL A 142 5.82 -4.64 -13.86
C VAL A 142 4.39 -4.22 -13.53
N PHE A 143 3.89 -3.12 -14.09
CA PHE A 143 2.51 -2.68 -13.92
C PHE A 143 1.52 -3.81 -14.20
N ALA A 144 1.57 -4.40 -15.41
CA ALA A 144 0.66 -5.47 -15.79
C ALA A 144 0.76 -6.72 -14.89
N SER A 145 1.97 -7.09 -14.49
CA SER A 145 2.19 -8.27 -13.65
C SER A 145 1.77 -8.06 -12.20
N VAL A 146 1.98 -6.86 -11.64
CA VAL A 146 1.56 -6.51 -10.28
C VAL A 146 0.05 -6.32 -10.22
N GLN A 147 -0.56 -5.67 -11.22
CA GLN A 147 -2.01 -5.57 -11.34
C GLN A 147 -2.67 -6.97 -11.33
N ARG A 148 -2.12 -7.91 -12.09
CA ARG A 148 -2.60 -9.31 -12.09
C ARG A 148 -2.47 -9.96 -10.72
N PHE A 149 -1.34 -9.77 -10.03
CA PHE A 149 -1.12 -10.31 -8.69
C PHE A 149 -2.15 -9.75 -7.70
N VAL A 150 -2.29 -8.42 -7.65
CA VAL A 150 -3.24 -7.71 -6.78
C VAL A 150 -4.68 -8.19 -7.03
N THR A 151 -5.08 -8.30 -8.30
CA THR A 151 -6.44 -8.71 -8.66
C THR A 151 -6.70 -10.20 -8.39
N GLN A 152 -5.77 -11.06 -8.77
CA GLN A 152 -5.99 -12.52 -8.69
C GLN A 152 -5.72 -13.10 -7.30
N ARG A 153 -4.69 -12.61 -6.60
CA ARG A 153 -4.25 -13.15 -5.31
C ARG A 153 -4.85 -12.43 -4.12
N LEU A 154 -4.89 -11.10 -4.16
CA LEU A 154 -5.41 -10.28 -3.06
C LEU A 154 -6.89 -9.93 -3.24
N LYS A 155 -7.45 -10.16 -4.43
CA LYS A 155 -8.83 -9.81 -4.80
C LYS A 155 -9.14 -8.31 -4.65
N LEU A 156 -8.10 -7.47 -4.76
CA LEU A 156 -8.21 -6.02 -4.75
C LEU A 156 -8.33 -5.47 -6.17
N VAL A 157 -8.83 -4.26 -6.28
CA VAL A 157 -9.03 -3.60 -7.57
C VAL A 157 -8.08 -2.42 -7.73
N VAL A 158 -7.30 -2.42 -8.81
CA VAL A 158 -6.43 -1.30 -9.18
C VAL A 158 -7.28 -0.20 -9.84
N ASN A 159 -7.11 1.03 -9.39
CA ASN A 159 -7.70 2.20 -10.02
C ASN A 159 -6.85 2.63 -11.21
N GLU A 160 -7.23 2.18 -12.41
CA GLU A 160 -6.47 2.44 -13.64
C GLU A 160 -6.41 3.94 -14.01
N GLN A 161 -7.41 4.72 -13.62
CA GLN A 161 -7.43 6.16 -13.90
C GLN A 161 -6.42 6.95 -13.05
N LYS A 162 -6.12 6.47 -11.84
CA LYS A 162 -5.15 7.10 -10.94
C LYS A 162 -3.79 6.43 -10.99
N SER A 163 -3.71 5.19 -11.46
CA SER A 163 -2.46 4.47 -11.59
C SER A 163 -1.72 4.85 -12.86
N SER A 164 -0.40 4.94 -12.81
CA SER A 164 0.39 5.37 -13.97
C SER A 164 1.81 4.82 -13.99
N VAL A 165 2.36 4.71 -15.19
CA VAL A 165 3.79 4.52 -15.41
C VAL A 165 4.37 5.86 -15.88
N ARG A 166 5.39 6.35 -15.17
CA ARG A 166 5.99 7.65 -15.47
C ARG A 166 7.49 7.69 -15.14
N ALA A 167 8.18 8.72 -15.66
CA ALA A 167 9.55 8.97 -15.28
C ALA A 167 9.62 9.29 -13.78
N ALA A 168 10.57 8.68 -13.07
CA ALA A 168 10.73 8.89 -11.62
C ALA A 168 11.15 10.33 -11.27
N PRO A 169 12.04 11.02 -12.01
CA PRO A 169 12.20 12.47 -11.88
C PRO A 169 10.91 13.20 -12.28
N GLY A 170 10.32 13.92 -11.34
CA GLY A 170 9.04 14.63 -11.53
C GLY A 170 7.82 13.89 -11.00
N CYS A 171 7.97 12.65 -10.46
CA CYS A 171 6.87 11.98 -9.77
C CYS A 171 6.56 12.68 -8.43
N GLU A 172 5.34 12.50 -7.97
CA GLU A 172 4.85 12.99 -6.67
C GLU A 172 4.52 11.78 -5.77
N TYR A 173 4.84 11.87 -4.49
CA TYR A 173 4.52 10.87 -3.46
C TYR A 173 4.27 11.53 -2.12
N LEU A 174 3.17 11.18 -1.45
CA LEU A 174 2.78 11.70 -0.13
C LEU A 174 2.82 13.24 -0.03
N GLY A 175 2.50 13.94 -1.12
CA GLY A 175 2.51 15.40 -1.17
C GLY A 175 3.86 16.03 -1.43
N PHE A 176 4.88 15.25 -1.79
CA PHE A 176 6.19 15.71 -2.20
C PHE A 176 6.48 15.37 -3.66
N ALA A 177 7.26 16.21 -4.35
CA ALA A 177 7.74 15.99 -5.70
C ALA A 177 9.26 15.77 -5.70
N PHE A 178 9.75 14.97 -6.65
CA PHE A 178 11.18 14.66 -6.81
C PHE A 178 11.70 15.30 -8.08
N VAL A 179 12.47 16.40 -7.94
CA VAL A 179 12.85 17.26 -9.07
C VAL A 179 14.30 17.02 -9.50
N GLY A 180 14.49 16.93 -10.83
CA GLY A 180 15.78 16.84 -11.47
C GLY A 180 16.52 15.51 -11.26
N LYS A 181 17.73 15.40 -11.80
CA LYS A 181 18.56 14.19 -11.76
C LYS A 181 18.93 13.73 -10.34
N ARG A 182 18.99 14.68 -9.40
CA ARG A 182 19.34 14.41 -7.98
C ARG A 182 18.11 14.09 -7.13
N ALA A 183 16.91 14.03 -7.74
CA ALA A 183 15.64 13.82 -7.05
C ALA A 183 15.49 14.71 -5.82
N THR A 184 15.70 16.02 -6.00
CA THR A 184 15.53 16.99 -4.91
C THR A 184 14.08 16.97 -4.45
N ILE A 185 13.88 16.79 -3.15
CA ILE A 185 12.54 16.75 -2.54
C ILE A 185 12.02 18.18 -2.42
N GLN A 186 10.82 18.40 -2.92
CA GLN A 186 10.08 19.67 -2.82
C GLN A 186 8.63 19.36 -2.47
N VAL A 187 7.92 20.32 -1.87
CA VAL A 187 6.47 20.20 -1.68
C VAL A 187 5.79 20.18 -3.04
N ALA A 188 4.88 19.24 -3.26
CA ALA A 188 4.19 19.10 -4.54
C ALA A 188 3.40 20.38 -4.89
N PRO A 189 3.46 20.87 -6.15
CA PRO A 189 2.83 22.13 -6.57
C PRO A 189 1.33 22.21 -6.25
N LYS A 190 0.62 21.08 -6.32
CA LYS A 190 -0.80 21.00 -5.96
C LYS A 190 -1.05 21.32 -4.47
N LYS A 191 -0.16 20.88 -3.59
CA LYS A 191 -0.25 21.16 -2.16
C LYS A 191 0.06 22.62 -1.83
N LEU A 192 1.06 23.21 -2.51
CA LEU A 192 1.38 24.62 -2.36
C LEU A 192 0.23 25.57 -2.77
N LYS A 193 -0.55 25.18 -3.79
CA LYS A 193 -1.72 25.96 -4.21
C LYS A 193 -2.87 25.89 -3.20
N ALA A 194 -2.97 24.84 -2.40
CA ALA A 194 -4.00 24.71 -1.37
C ALA A 194 -3.70 25.51 -0.08
N PHE A 195 -2.47 26.04 0.07
CA PHE A 195 -2.07 26.92 1.17
C PHE A 195 -2.17 28.43 0.84
N LYS A 196 -2.50 28.78 -0.39
CA LYS A 196 -2.80 30.15 -0.84
C LYS A 196 -4.29 30.36 -0.94
#